data_40e6eaceb5e9cf2950860fd5580aa87c
#
_entry.id   40e6eaceb5e9cf2950860fd5580aa87c
#
_cell.length_a   1.000
_cell.length_b   1.000
_cell.length_c   1.000
_cell.angle_alpha   90.00
_cell.angle_beta   90.00
_cell.angle_gamma   90.00
#
_symmetry.space_group_name_H-M   'P 1'
#
loop_
_entity.id
_entity.type
_entity.pdbx_description
1 polymer ?
#
loop_
_entity_poly.entity_id
_entity_poly.type
_entity_poly.pdbx_seq_one_letter_code
_entity_poly.pdbx_strand_id
1 'polypeptide(L)'
;MRYGKWWATAGAVVVTVAAGAVWISSGQAQTRPGAAPTAAPTVRPGIAALVAAPRGRVDWQAAVGGLRQSANVGESLATNLNRDQVDITAVPILLPRDAKLAGNARIYSFGDYYTITADTAGAGVSLSGTTTTVPLPATKPLKVESGPEQLTIQRTVDGQLASFVRFGVLYTVEIRCDAPSDPRCVDDNYVLGLVGKTTAVVMGKAARQAAGLGG
;
A
#
# COMPACT_ATOMS: atom_id res chain seq x y z
N MET A 1 57.61 -5.26 -15.70
CA MET A 1 58.30 -4.46 -14.69
C MET A 1 57.98 -3.00 -14.89
N ARG A 2 57.19 -2.42 -14.01
CA ARG A 2 57.13 -0.98 -13.67
C ARG A 2 56.08 -0.80 -12.57
N TYR A 3 56.56 -0.66 -11.32
CA TYR A 3 55.78 -0.30 -10.15
C TYR A 3 55.45 1.16 -10.16
N GLY A 4 54.17 1.55 -10.11
CA GLY A 4 53.69 2.91 -9.85
C GLY A 4 53.25 3.05 -8.39
N LYS A 5 54.03 3.75 -7.56
CA LYS A 5 53.69 4.15 -6.20
C LYS A 5 52.62 5.24 -6.23
N TRP A 6 51.52 5.05 -5.52
CA TRP A 6 50.56 6.13 -5.23
C TRP A 6 50.61 6.48 -3.75
N TRP A 7 50.81 7.76 -3.50
CA TRP A 7 51.01 8.39 -2.20
C TRP A 7 49.67 8.54 -1.47
N ALA A 8 49.61 8.17 -0.20
CA ALA A 8 48.55 8.45 0.71
C ALA A 8 48.70 9.88 1.25
N THR A 9 47.69 10.73 1.01
CA THR A 9 47.52 12.03 1.69
C THR A 9 46.45 11.90 2.74
N ALA A 10 46.89 11.89 4.02
CA ALA A 10 46.03 11.99 5.18
C ALA A 10 45.55 13.46 5.34
N GLY A 11 44.27 13.74 5.13
CA GLY A 11 43.66 15.01 5.45
C GLY A 11 43.07 14.97 6.86
N ALA A 12 43.66 15.74 7.79
CA ALA A 12 43.10 15.94 9.10
C ALA A 12 41.94 16.93 9.03
N VAL A 13 40.73 16.48 9.41
CA VAL A 13 39.56 17.35 9.59
C VAL A 13 39.54 17.85 11.04
N VAL A 14 39.79 19.14 11.21
CA VAL A 14 39.65 19.84 12.50
C VAL A 14 38.15 20.21 12.67
N VAL A 15 37.49 19.58 13.63
CA VAL A 15 36.13 19.95 14.02
C VAL A 15 36.21 20.99 15.12
N THR A 16 35.88 22.24 14.79
CA THR A 16 35.71 23.34 15.74
C THR A 16 34.30 23.28 16.31
N VAL A 17 34.18 22.96 17.60
CA VAL A 17 32.94 23.05 18.35
C VAL A 17 32.75 24.50 18.82
N ALA A 18 31.79 25.21 18.22
CA ALA A 18 31.36 26.51 18.70
C ALA A 18 30.32 26.34 19.84
N ALA A 19 30.70 26.71 21.03
CA ALA A 19 29.79 26.77 22.18
C ALA A 19 28.86 27.99 22.05
N GLY A 20 27.60 27.75 21.64
CA GLY A 20 26.55 28.74 21.63
C GLY A 20 25.95 28.94 23.01
N ALA A 21 26.14 30.12 23.63
CA ALA A 21 25.50 30.51 24.87
C ALA A 21 23.99 30.73 24.65
N VAL A 22 23.16 29.94 25.35
CA VAL A 22 21.70 30.12 25.37
C VAL A 22 21.36 31.21 26.36
N TRP A 23 20.90 32.36 25.90
CA TRP A 23 20.31 33.41 26.72
C TRP A 23 18.88 33.02 27.06
N ILE A 24 18.65 32.68 28.31
CA ILE A 24 17.29 32.48 28.86
C ILE A 24 16.74 33.86 29.21
N SER A 25 15.89 34.42 28.36
CA SER A 25 15.13 35.63 28.64
C SER A 25 13.96 35.27 29.59
N SER A 26 14.08 35.68 30.85
CA SER A 26 13.02 35.62 31.84
C SER A 26 11.91 36.61 31.45
N GLY A 27 10.89 36.15 30.72
CA GLY A 27 9.69 36.91 30.42
C GLY A 27 8.86 37.10 31.69
N GLN A 28 8.81 38.32 32.22
CA GLN A 28 7.89 38.69 33.31
C GLN A 28 6.45 38.62 32.83
N ALA A 29 5.64 37.83 33.48
CA ALA A 29 4.20 37.76 33.25
C ALA A 29 3.57 39.08 33.71
N GLN A 30 3.15 39.92 32.76
CA GLN A 30 2.26 41.06 33.06
C GLN A 30 0.83 40.55 33.29
N THR A 31 0.41 40.57 34.54
CA THR A 31 -0.98 40.39 34.93
C THR A 31 -1.80 41.60 34.47
N ARG A 32 -2.62 41.40 33.46
CA ARG A 32 -3.60 42.38 32.99
C ARG A 32 -4.97 42.05 33.61
N PRO A 33 -5.55 42.93 34.45
CA PRO A 33 -6.91 42.75 34.92
C PRO A 33 -7.87 43.28 33.84
N GLY A 34 -8.56 42.38 33.19
CA GLY A 34 -9.60 42.71 32.26
C GLY A 34 -10.46 41.46 32.04
N ALA A 35 -11.65 41.45 32.63
CA ALA A 35 -12.62 40.41 32.47
C ALA A 35 -12.99 40.29 31.00
N ALA A 36 -12.50 39.21 30.34
CA ALA A 36 -13.00 38.81 29.06
C ALA A 36 -14.32 38.04 29.24
N PRO A 37 -15.32 38.28 28.40
CA PRO A 37 -16.56 37.49 28.45
C PRO A 37 -16.20 36.03 28.20
N THR A 38 -16.70 35.16 29.05
CA THR A 38 -16.59 33.69 28.94
C THR A 38 -17.17 33.26 27.60
N ALA A 39 -16.32 33.11 26.59
CA ALA A 39 -16.73 32.44 25.37
C ALA A 39 -17.12 31.02 25.78
N ALA A 40 -18.38 30.68 25.54
CA ALA A 40 -18.88 29.33 25.68
C ALA A 40 -17.91 28.38 24.95
N PRO A 41 -17.55 27.22 25.54
CA PRO A 41 -16.70 26.26 24.86
C PRO A 41 -17.37 25.92 23.54
N THR A 42 -16.76 26.35 22.42
CA THR A 42 -17.14 25.87 21.11
C THR A 42 -16.80 24.39 21.16
N VAL A 43 -17.80 23.56 21.39
CA VAL A 43 -17.72 22.13 21.22
C VAL A 43 -17.23 21.97 19.77
N ARG A 44 -15.94 21.73 19.60
CA ARG A 44 -15.45 21.22 18.33
C ARG A 44 -16.33 20.02 18.04
N PRO A 45 -17.03 19.99 16.88
CA PRO A 45 -17.74 18.78 16.52
C PRO A 45 -16.72 17.68 16.69
N GLY A 46 -16.95 16.84 17.67
CA GLY A 46 -16.05 15.73 17.97
C GLY A 46 -15.85 15.01 16.64
N ILE A 47 -14.78 14.26 16.55
CA ILE A 47 -14.54 13.25 15.51
C ILE A 47 -15.65 12.18 15.62
N ALA A 48 -16.86 12.66 15.78
CA ALA A 48 -18.10 11.94 15.84
C ALA A 48 -18.41 11.55 14.42
N ALA A 49 -18.24 10.28 14.19
CA ALA A 49 -18.51 9.59 12.96
C ALA A 49 -17.52 9.97 11.83
N LEU A 50 -16.32 9.43 11.89
CA LEU A 50 -15.81 8.75 10.71
C LEU A 50 -16.94 7.82 10.27
N VAL A 51 -17.86 8.34 9.44
CA VAL A 51 -18.88 7.53 8.79
C VAL A 51 -18.12 6.39 8.19
N ALA A 52 -18.36 5.18 8.66
CA ALA A 52 -17.63 4.01 8.20
C ALA A 52 -17.72 4.03 6.68
N ALA A 53 -16.56 4.13 6.02
CA ALA A 53 -16.53 4.25 4.57
C ALA A 53 -17.37 3.12 3.98
N PRO A 54 -18.24 3.39 3.00
CA PRO A 54 -19.12 2.37 2.44
C PRO A 54 -18.22 1.22 1.92
N ARG A 55 -18.65 0.00 2.22
CA ARG A 55 -17.92 -1.22 1.81
C ARG A 55 -18.61 -1.86 0.62
N GLY A 56 -17.83 -2.25 -0.36
CA GLY A 56 -18.30 -3.10 -1.44
C GLY A 56 -18.69 -4.48 -0.90
N ARG A 57 -19.61 -5.16 -1.58
CA ARG A 57 -20.01 -6.52 -1.24
C ARG A 57 -19.09 -7.52 -1.95
N VAL A 58 -18.45 -8.41 -1.19
CA VAL A 58 -17.65 -9.49 -1.78
C VAL A 58 -18.56 -10.54 -2.40
N ASP A 59 -18.26 -10.94 -3.64
CA ASP A 59 -18.83 -12.13 -4.28
C ASP A 59 -18.07 -13.38 -3.80
N TRP A 60 -18.52 -13.92 -2.66
CA TRP A 60 -17.89 -15.08 -2.06
C TRP A 60 -18.03 -16.34 -2.91
N GLN A 61 -19.11 -16.49 -3.69
CA GLN A 61 -19.30 -17.65 -4.55
C GLN A 61 -18.21 -17.68 -5.64
N ALA A 62 -18.00 -16.57 -6.32
CA ALA A 62 -16.93 -16.45 -7.32
C ALA A 62 -15.55 -16.59 -6.69
N ALA A 63 -15.30 -15.99 -5.53
CA ALA A 63 -14.03 -16.06 -4.82
C ALA A 63 -13.68 -17.50 -4.38
N VAL A 64 -14.65 -18.26 -3.87
CA VAL A 64 -14.48 -19.68 -3.52
C VAL A 64 -14.22 -20.53 -4.78
N GLY A 65 -14.88 -20.21 -5.90
CA GLY A 65 -14.57 -20.82 -7.19
C GLY A 65 -13.11 -20.61 -7.58
N GLY A 66 -12.61 -19.38 -7.48
CA GLY A 66 -11.21 -19.04 -7.72
C GLY A 66 -10.24 -19.76 -6.77
N LEU A 67 -10.60 -19.85 -5.46
CA LEU A 67 -9.81 -20.57 -4.47
C LEU A 67 -9.64 -22.06 -4.87
N ARG A 68 -10.73 -22.72 -5.25
CA ARG A 68 -10.69 -24.14 -5.68
C ARG A 68 -9.83 -24.35 -6.93
N GLN A 69 -9.89 -23.42 -7.90
CA GLN A 69 -9.10 -23.49 -9.13
C GLN A 69 -7.62 -23.24 -8.89
N SER A 70 -7.26 -22.54 -7.84
CA SER A 70 -5.88 -22.16 -7.53
C SER A 70 -5.29 -22.81 -6.29
N ALA A 71 -6.00 -23.74 -5.62
CA ALA A 71 -5.65 -24.24 -4.29
C ALA A 71 -4.17 -24.60 -4.12
N ASN A 72 -3.64 -25.49 -4.93
CA ASN A 72 -2.23 -25.94 -4.84
C ASN A 72 -1.24 -24.82 -5.18
N VAL A 73 -1.56 -23.99 -6.19
CA VAL A 73 -0.70 -22.88 -6.60
C VAL A 73 -0.76 -21.75 -5.59
N GLY A 74 -1.95 -21.41 -5.10
CA GLY A 74 -2.15 -20.37 -4.10
C GLY A 74 -1.42 -20.68 -2.80
N GLU A 75 -1.50 -21.91 -2.29
CA GLU A 75 -0.80 -22.34 -1.10
C GLU A 75 0.71 -22.28 -1.27
N SER A 76 1.25 -22.75 -2.39
CA SER A 76 2.68 -22.66 -2.69
C SER A 76 3.18 -21.22 -2.75
N LEU A 77 2.44 -20.31 -3.42
CA LEU A 77 2.80 -18.90 -3.51
C LEU A 77 2.68 -18.17 -2.16
N ALA A 78 1.76 -18.60 -1.30
CA ALA A 78 1.53 -17.99 0.01
C ALA A 78 2.49 -18.51 1.10
N THR A 79 3.34 -19.49 0.83
CA THR A 79 4.22 -20.13 1.83
C THR A 79 5.12 -19.12 2.56
N ASN A 80 5.57 -18.08 1.86
CA ASN A 80 6.45 -17.05 2.43
C ASN A 80 5.69 -15.88 3.07
N LEU A 81 4.37 -15.84 2.96
CA LEU A 81 3.56 -14.79 3.57
C LEU A 81 3.38 -15.06 5.07
N ASN A 82 3.38 -13.99 5.86
CA ASN A 82 3.08 -14.08 7.29
C ASN A 82 1.65 -14.62 7.48
N ARG A 83 1.53 -15.81 8.10
CA ARG A 83 0.27 -16.52 8.28
C ARG A 83 -0.75 -15.71 9.10
N ASP A 84 -0.30 -15.03 10.15
CA ASP A 84 -1.20 -14.25 11.00
C ASP A 84 -1.83 -13.10 10.20
N GLN A 85 -1.05 -12.45 9.32
CA GLN A 85 -1.55 -11.41 8.44
C GLN A 85 -2.53 -11.96 7.39
N VAL A 86 -2.28 -13.14 6.85
CA VAL A 86 -3.21 -13.83 5.95
C VAL A 86 -4.50 -14.15 6.67
N ASP A 87 -4.42 -14.67 7.90
CA ASP A 87 -5.57 -15.15 8.67
C ASP A 87 -6.51 -14.02 9.14
N ILE A 88 -5.99 -12.82 9.42
CA ILE A 88 -6.83 -11.65 9.76
C ILE A 88 -7.40 -10.92 8.54
N THR A 89 -6.95 -11.23 7.32
CA THR A 89 -7.45 -10.60 6.10
C THR A 89 -8.85 -11.09 5.79
N ALA A 90 -9.82 -10.16 5.79
CA ALA A 90 -11.24 -10.47 5.62
C ALA A 90 -11.71 -10.43 4.14
N VAL A 91 -10.80 -10.19 3.20
CA VAL A 91 -11.08 -10.18 1.75
C VAL A 91 -10.26 -11.27 1.06
N PRO A 92 -10.69 -11.78 -0.12
CA PRO A 92 -9.88 -12.71 -0.90
C PRO A 92 -8.54 -12.09 -1.26
N ILE A 93 -7.44 -12.76 -0.96
CA ILE A 93 -6.10 -12.34 -1.35
C ILE A 93 -5.82 -12.87 -2.74
N LEU A 94 -5.42 -11.99 -3.66
CA LEU A 94 -4.92 -12.39 -4.97
C LEU A 94 -3.39 -12.39 -4.96
N LEU A 95 -2.80 -13.37 -5.64
CA LEU A 95 -1.36 -13.47 -5.85
C LEU A 95 -1.03 -13.61 -7.33
N PRO A 96 0.02 -12.95 -7.82
CA PRO A 96 0.53 -13.20 -9.15
C PRO A 96 1.17 -14.59 -9.22
N ARG A 97 0.89 -15.34 -10.28
CA ARG A 97 1.54 -16.62 -10.56
C ARG A 97 2.97 -16.38 -11.03
N ASP A 98 3.78 -15.81 -10.14
CA ASP A 98 5.18 -15.50 -10.38
C ASP A 98 5.99 -15.87 -9.13
N ALA A 99 6.72 -16.98 -9.19
CA ALA A 99 7.46 -17.51 -8.06
C ALA A 99 8.58 -16.54 -7.58
N LYS A 100 9.12 -15.71 -8.46
CA LYS A 100 10.15 -14.73 -8.08
C LYS A 100 9.58 -13.61 -7.21
N LEU A 101 8.39 -13.14 -7.54
CA LEU A 101 7.68 -12.16 -6.70
C LEU A 101 7.24 -12.79 -5.39
N ALA A 102 6.68 -14.01 -5.44
CA ALA A 102 6.21 -14.70 -4.24
C ALA A 102 7.33 -14.99 -3.23
N GLY A 103 8.55 -15.27 -3.70
CA GLY A 103 9.71 -15.56 -2.83
C GLY A 103 10.11 -14.38 -1.92
N ASN A 104 9.88 -13.15 -2.37
CA ASN A 104 10.21 -11.92 -1.65
C ASN A 104 8.98 -11.19 -1.11
N ALA A 105 7.80 -11.79 -1.24
CA ALA A 105 6.55 -11.15 -0.88
C ALA A 105 6.37 -11.00 0.64
N ARG A 106 5.88 -9.83 1.05
CA ARG A 106 5.47 -9.54 2.43
C ARG A 106 4.06 -9.01 2.43
N ILE A 107 3.22 -9.52 3.31
CA ILE A 107 1.84 -9.06 3.47
C ILE A 107 1.67 -8.23 4.73
N TYR A 108 0.88 -7.16 4.62
CA TYR A 108 0.40 -6.32 5.71
C TYR A 108 -1.12 -6.24 5.59
N SER A 109 -1.84 -6.62 6.64
CA SER A 109 -3.29 -6.66 6.65
C SER A 109 -3.88 -5.75 7.71
N PHE A 110 -5.00 -5.13 7.38
CA PHE A 110 -5.81 -4.27 8.23
C PHE A 110 -7.28 -4.73 8.25
N GLY A 111 -7.49 -6.03 8.10
CA GLY A 111 -8.82 -6.66 8.04
C GLY A 111 -9.41 -6.60 6.63
N ASP A 112 -10.16 -5.57 6.31
CA ASP A 112 -10.83 -5.36 5.00
C ASP A 112 -9.96 -4.69 3.93
N TYR A 113 -8.72 -4.43 4.27
CA TYR A 113 -7.66 -3.97 3.38
C TYR A 113 -6.38 -4.76 3.62
N TYR A 114 -5.68 -5.11 2.56
CA TYR A 114 -4.32 -5.63 2.64
C TYR A 114 -3.42 -5.04 1.55
N THR A 115 -2.13 -5.09 1.77
CA THR A 115 -1.12 -4.86 0.76
C THR A 115 -0.04 -5.94 0.83
N ILE A 116 0.41 -6.39 -0.32
CA ILE A 116 1.57 -7.28 -0.48
C ILE A 116 2.62 -6.49 -1.23
N THR A 117 3.85 -6.50 -0.73
CA THR A 117 4.99 -5.87 -1.39
C THR A 117 6.03 -6.93 -1.72
N ALA A 118 6.70 -6.77 -2.85
CA ALA A 118 7.81 -7.61 -3.28
C ALA A 118 8.85 -6.76 -3.98
N ASP A 119 10.10 -6.89 -3.56
CA ASP A 119 11.23 -6.20 -4.17
C ASP A 119 11.81 -7.05 -5.30
N THR A 120 12.15 -6.40 -6.40
CA THR A 120 12.90 -6.95 -7.52
C THR A 120 14.11 -6.08 -7.80
N ALA A 121 15.07 -6.55 -8.58
CA ALA A 121 16.22 -5.72 -8.94
C ALA A 121 15.75 -4.45 -9.68
N GLY A 122 16.00 -3.28 -9.08
CA GLY A 122 15.68 -1.97 -9.65
C GLY A 122 14.20 -1.59 -9.64
N ALA A 123 13.32 -2.35 -8.97
CA ALA A 123 11.92 -2.00 -8.83
C ALA A 123 11.24 -2.67 -7.63
N GLY A 124 10.23 -2.00 -7.08
CA GLY A 124 9.27 -2.56 -6.14
C GLY A 124 7.92 -2.83 -6.81
N VAL A 125 7.27 -3.91 -6.41
CA VAL A 125 5.91 -4.24 -6.83
C VAL A 125 5.03 -4.28 -5.61
N SER A 126 3.84 -3.68 -5.67
CA SER A 126 2.81 -3.84 -4.65
C SER A 126 1.49 -4.33 -5.25
N LEU A 127 0.79 -5.14 -4.48
CA LEU A 127 -0.56 -5.58 -4.78
C LEU A 127 -1.43 -5.35 -3.55
N SER A 128 -2.49 -4.58 -3.68
CA SER A 128 -3.44 -4.35 -2.61
C SER A 128 -4.85 -4.80 -2.98
N GLY A 129 -5.67 -5.08 -1.96
CA GLY A 129 -7.08 -5.40 -2.13
C GLY A 129 -7.91 -4.78 -1.02
N THR A 130 -9.07 -4.20 -1.38
CA THR A 130 -9.98 -3.57 -0.41
C THR A 130 -11.42 -3.62 -0.86
N THR A 131 -12.33 -3.69 0.10
CA THR A 131 -13.76 -3.44 -0.10
C THR A 131 -14.18 -2.02 0.26
N THR A 132 -13.28 -1.26 0.86
CA THR A 132 -13.57 0.13 1.26
C THR A 132 -13.65 1.02 0.02
N THR A 133 -14.75 1.75 -0.12
CA THR A 133 -14.95 2.72 -1.21
C THR A 133 -15.06 4.13 -0.64
N VAL A 134 -14.44 5.08 -1.31
CA VAL A 134 -14.62 6.50 -1.00
C VAL A 134 -15.62 7.08 -2.00
N PRO A 135 -16.81 7.54 -1.55
CA PRO A 135 -17.76 8.16 -2.46
C PRO A 135 -17.13 9.42 -3.08
N LEU A 136 -17.13 9.48 -4.39
CA LEU A 136 -16.75 10.72 -5.07
C LEU A 136 -17.88 11.75 -4.89
N PRO A 137 -17.54 13.04 -4.71
CA PRO A 137 -18.54 14.10 -4.71
C PRO A 137 -19.35 14.04 -6.00
N ALA A 138 -20.70 14.14 -5.88
CA ALA A 138 -21.65 13.95 -6.99
C ALA A 138 -21.54 14.99 -8.14
N THR A 139 -20.55 15.87 -8.12
CA THR A 139 -20.46 17.04 -8.99
C THR A 139 -20.01 16.78 -10.42
N LYS A 140 -19.34 15.65 -10.72
CA LYS A 140 -19.05 15.20 -12.10
C LYS A 140 -18.78 13.70 -12.10
N PRO A 141 -19.55 12.91 -12.87
CA PRO A 141 -19.14 11.52 -13.12
C PRO A 141 -17.80 11.54 -13.87
N LEU A 142 -16.77 10.94 -13.28
CA LEU A 142 -15.53 10.70 -14.00
C LEU A 142 -15.87 9.69 -15.11
N LYS A 143 -15.78 10.12 -16.37
CA LYS A 143 -15.76 9.21 -17.50
C LYS A 143 -14.39 8.53 -17.49
N VAL A 144 -14.29 7.41 -16.80
CA VAL A 144 -13.11 6.54 -16.87
C VAL A 144 -13.43 5.47 -17.90
N GLU A 145 -12.72 5.48 -19.02
CA GLU A 145 -12.75 4.35 -19.94
C GLU A 145 -12.08 3.18 -19.22
N SER A 146 -12.84 2.15 -18.94
CA SER A 146 -12.35 0.97 -18.24
C SER A 146 -12.42 -0.25 -19.14
N GLY A 147 -11.39 -1.08 -19.07
CA GLY A 147 -11.35 -2.39 -19.71
C GLY A 147 -12.20 -3.44 -18.95
N PRO A 148 -12.03 -4.74 -19.29
CA PRO A 148 -12.63 -5.83 -18.54
C PRO A 148 -12.32 -5.73 -17.05
N GLU A 149 -13.25 -6.16 -16.18
CA GLU A 149 -13.11 -6.02 -14.71
C GLU A 149 -12.90 -4.57 -14.24
N GLN A 150 -13.38 -3.59 -15.01
CA GLN A 150 -13.18 -2.15 -14.75
C GLN A 150 -11.68 -1.77 -14.69
N LEU A 151 -10.83 -2.47 -15.43
CA LEU A 151 -9.39 -2.24 -15.44
C LEU A 151 -9.08 -0.82 -15.92
N THR A 152 -8.33 -0.10 -15.10
CA THR A 152 -7.78 1.23 -15.40
C THR A 152 -6.30 1.25 -15.13
N ILE A 153 -5.54 2.02 -15.91
CA ILE A 153 -4.11 2.21 -15.73
C ILE A 153 -3.84 3.70 -15.51
N GLN A 154 -2.99 4.00 -14.55
CA GLN A 154 -2.53 5.36 -14.23
C GLN A 154 -1.02 5.38 -14.15
N ARG A 155 -0.41 6.42 -14.71
CA ARG A 155 1.02 6.67 -14.56
C ARG A 155 1.27 7.43 -13.27
N THR A 156 2.26 7.00 -12.52
CA THR A 156 2.80 7.68 -11.35
C THR A 156 4.13 8.35 -11.73
N VAL A 157 4.74 9.08 -10.80
CA VAL A 157 6.02 9.79 -11.06
C VAL A 157 7.15 8.80 -11.37
N ASP A 158 7.13 7.64 -10.73
CA ASP A 158 8.19 6.63 -10.73
C ASP A 158 7.72 5.24 -11.19
N GLY A 159 6.50 5.16 -11.74
CA GLY A 159 5.96 3.86 -12.15
C GLY A 159 4.57 3.90 -12.75
N GLN A 160 3.84 2.83 -12.49
CA GLN A 160 2.49 2.63 -13.01
C GLN A 160 1.63 1.89 -12.00
N LEU A 161 0.35 2.21 -12.01
CA LEU A 161 -0.67 1.64 -11.17
C LEU A 161 -1.83 1.15 -12.03
N ALA A 162 -2.19 -0.12 -11.90
CA ALA A 162 -3.37 -0.70 -12.52
C ALA A 162 -4.38 -1.07 -11.44
N SER A 163 -5.63 -0.63 -11.61
CA SER A 163 -6.74 -0.97 -10.71
C SER A 163 -7.80 -1.77 -11.45
N PHE A 164 -8.34 -2.81 -10.82
CA PHE A 164 -9.41 -3.64 -11.37
C PHE A 164 -10.32 -4.17 -10.25
N VAL A 165 -11.54 -4.56 -10.62
CA VAL A 165 -12.52 -5.13 -9.68
C VAL A 165 -12.70 -6.61 -9.97
N ARG A 166 -12.44 -7.46 -8.97
CA ARG A 166 -12.70 -8.90 -9.04
C ARG A 166 -13.33 -9.37 -7.75
N PHE A 167 -14.30 -10.24 -7.80
CA PHE A 167 -15.07 -10.70 -6.63
C PHE A 167 -15.71 -9.56 -5.81
N GLY A 168 -16.02 -8.40 -6.43
CA GLY A 168 -16.52 -7.22 -5.72
C GLY A 168 -15.48 -6.49 -4.85
N VAL A 169 -14.21 -6.88 -4.95
CA VAL A 169 -13.05 -6.27 -4.29
C VAL A 169 -12.28 -5.44 -5.30
N LEU A 170 -11.90 -4.22 -4.92
CA LEU A 170 -10.99 -3.40 -5.71
C LEU A 170 -9.56 -3.87 -5.46
N TYR A 171 -8.87 -4.29 -6.49
CA TYR A 171 -7.45 -4.62 -6.47
C TYR A 171 -6.64 -3.58 -7.20
N THR A 172 -5.44 -3.33 -6.68
CA THR A 172 -4.50 -2.41 -7.29
C THR A 172 -3.14 -3.07 -7.36
N VAL A 173 -2.55 -3.09 -8.55
CA VAL A 173 -1.16 -3.53 -8.80
C VAL A 173 -0.36 -2.29 -9.14
N GLU A 174 0.72 -2.05 -8.42
CA GLU A 174 1.62 -0.94 -8.67
C GLU A 174 3.04 -1.46 -8.88
N ILE A 175 3.72 -0.88 -9.85
CA ILE A 175 5.18 -1.01 -10.01
C ILE A 175 5.82 0.37 -9.86
N ARG A 176 6.92 0.42 -9.11
CA ARG A 176 7.76 1.61 -8.94
C ARG A 176 9.19 1.25 -9.27
N CYS A 177 9.84 2.02 -10.11
CA CYS A 177 11.18 1.76 -10.58
C CYS A 177 12.18 2.77 -10.02
N ASP A 178 13.39 2.31 -9.71
CA ASP A 178 14.48 3.17 -9.24
C ASP A 178 14.94 4.14 -10.33
N ALA A 179 14.83 3.73 -11.59
CA ALA A 179 15.18 4.54 -12.75
C ALA A 179 13.91 4.87 -13.57
N PRO A 180 13.66 6.17 -13.87
CA PRO A 180 12.50 6.57 -14.67
C PRO A 180 12.47 5.99 -16.09
N SER A 181 13.61 5.57 -16.62
CA SER A 181 13.74 4.96 -17.94
C SER A 181 13.64 3.43 -17.95
N ASP A 182 13.36 2.81 -16.80
CA ASP A 182 13.20 1.34 -16.73
C ASP A 182 12.01 0.92 -17.64
N PRO A 183 12.23 -0.01 -18.58
CA PRO A 183 11.18 -0.44 -19.51
C PRO A 183 9.91 -0.95 -18.83
N ARG A 184 10.04 -1.50 -17.60
CA ARG A 184 8.91 -1.99 -16.81
C ARG A 184 7.96 -0.87 -16.36
N CYS A 185 8.45 0.37 -16.28
CA CYS A 185 7.72 1.54 -15.82
C CYS A 185 7.40 2.55 -16.95
N VAL A 186 7.98 2.37 -18.14
CA VAL A 186 7.78 3.29 -19.28
C VAL A 186 6.51 2.96 -20.04
N ASP A 187 6.20 1.67 -20.23
CA ASP A 187 5.02 1.21 -20.93
C ASP A 187 4.09 0.35 -20.05
N ASP A 188 2.85 0.18 -20.49
CA ASP A 188 1.81 -0.49 -19.71
C ASP A 188 1.93 -2.03 -19.73
N ASN A 189 2.81 -2.59 -20.56
CA ASN A 189 2.87 -4.04 -20.81
C ASN A 189 3.24 -4.82 -19.54
N TYR A 190 4.16 -4.30 -18.75
CA TYR A 190 4.60 -4.99 -17.54
C TYR A 190 3.50 -5.05 -16.49
N VAL A 191 2.85 -3.91 -16.19
CA VAL A 191 1.77 -3.85 -15.19
C VAL A 191 0.56 -4.65 -15.64
N LEU A 192 0.22 -4.61 -16.93
CA LEU A 192 -0.83 -5.45 -17.52
C LEU A 192 -0.48 -6.94 -17.43
N GLY A 193 0.77 -7.30 -17.67
CA GLY A 193 1.27 -8.66 -17.50
C GLY A 193 1.16 -9.14 -16.06
N LEU A 194 1.41 -8.27 -15.07
CA LEU A 194 1.20 -8.57 -13.66
C LEU A 194 -0.29 -8.78 -13.33
N VAL A 195 -1.17 -7.89 -13.80
CA VAL A 195 -2.63 -8.05 -13.64
C VAL A 195 -3.11 -9.39 -14.20
N GLY A 196 -2.68 -9.73 -15.42
CA GLY A 196 -3.03 -11.00 -16.07
C GLY A 196 -2.53 -12.25 -15.31
N LYS A 197 -1.38 -12.14 -14.64
CA LYS A 197 -0.84 -13.21 -13.77
C LYS A 197 -1.49 -13.27 -12.39
N THR A 198 -2.15 -12.20 -11.93
CA THR A 198 -2.74 -12.09 -10.60
C THR A 198 -4.06 -12.86 -10.53
N THR A 199 -3.96 -14.19 -10.52
CA THR A 199 -5.10 -15.11 -10.62
C THR A 199 -5.17 -16.15 -9.51
N ALA A 200 -4.12 -16.34 -8.71
CA ALA A 200 -4.13 -17.27 -7.60
C ALA A 200 -4.86 -16.65 -6.40
N VAL A 201 -5.89 -17.34 -5.90
CA VAL A 201 -6.70 -16.91 -4.75
C VAL A 201 -6.23 -17.62 -3.50
N VAL A 202 -6.05 -16.85 -2.43
CA VAL A 202 -5.75 -17.33 -1.08
C VAL A 202 -6.78 -16.75 -0.11
N MET A 203 -7.22 -17.55 0.84
CA MET A 203 -8.13 -17.10 1.91
C MET A 203 -7.62 -17.56 3.26
N GLY A 204 -7.36 -16.60 4.15
CA GLY A 204 -7.12 -16.85 5.57
C GLY A 204 -8.40 -17.14 6.33
N LYS A 205 -8.30 -17.32 7.65
CA LYS A 205 -9.43 -17.68 8.51
C LYS A 205 -10.59 -16.70 8.41
N ALA A 206 -10.32 -15.38 8.50
CA ALA A 206 -11.37 -14.38 8.45
C ALA A 206 -12.15 -14.41 7.12
N ALA A 207 -11.47 -14.53 5.97
CA ALA A 207 -12.10 -14.63 4.67
C ALA A 207 -12.88 -15.95 4.51
N ARG A 208 -12.34 -17.07 5.01
CA ARG A 208 -13.06 -18.38 5.01
C ARG A 208 -14.32 -18.33 5.83
N GLN A 209 -14.28 -17.73 7.02
CA GLN A 209 -15.46 -17.55 7.87
C GLN A 209 -16.52 -16.68 7.17
N ALA A 210 -16.11 -15.56 6.57
CA ALA A 210 -17.01 -14.69 5.82
C ALA A 210 -17.62 -15.37 4.59
N ALA A 211 -16.89 -16.32 3.98
CA ALA A 211 -17.35 -17.15 2.87
C ALA A 211 -18.20 -18.36 3.29
N GLY A 212 -18.41 -18.61 4.59
CA GLY A 212 -19.12 -19.77 5.10
C GLY A 212 -18.39 -21.11 4.96
N LEU A 213 -17.05 -21.10 4.81
CA LEU A 213 -16.26 -22.33 4.62
C LEU A 213 -15.79 -22.98 5.95
N GLY A 214 -16.20 -22.42 7.10
CA GLY A 214 -15.65 -22.82 8.39
C GLY A 214 -14.18 -22.38 8.56
N GLY A 215 -13.75 -22.21 9.80
CA GLY A 215 -12.37 -21.87 10.15
C GLY A 215 -11.60 -23.10 10.62
#